data_491c5753aa5c26fac8a716d1d54e97c4
#
_entry.id   491c5753aa5c26fac8a716d1d54e97c4
#
_cell.length_a   1.000
_cell.length_b   1.000
_cell.length_c   1.000
_cell.angle_alpha   90.00
_cell.angle_beta   90.00
_cell.angle_gamma   90.00
#
_symmetry.space_group_name_H-M   'P 1'
#
loop_
_entity.id
_entity.type
_entity.pdbx_description
1 polymer ?
#
loop_
_entity_poly.entity_id
_entity_poly.type
_entity_poly.pdbx_seq_one_letter_code
_entity_poly.pdbx_strand_id
1 'polypeptide(L)'
;MKKLLTLAITIVFFAATTPFALATDYNIELVVPDGKKSKETDAVLRINKEDFQTIIEKGKFKENEKTFSFKAIKVADYSYSKKPMLSGGGAIATALLVGFIFAIPFLFIKKKNHWLTVQTENEFAVMKLDGSNYRAIIADLETKGVKVKEVKEEEDKK
;
A
#
# COMPACT_ATOMS: atom_id res chain seq x y z
N MET A 1 11.58 -40.12 -35.61
CA MET A 1 12.06 -40.01 -34.23
C MET A 1 12.78 -38.70 -33.93
N LYS A 2 13.76 -38.22 -34.73
CA LYS A 2 14.48 -36.95 -34.47
C LYS A 2 13.58 -35.71 -34.38
N LYS A 3 12.53 -35.58 -35.24
CA LYS A 3 11.59 -34.43 -35.23
C LYS A 3 10.68 -34.38 -33.99
N LEU A 4 10.29 -35.55 -33.48
CA LEU A 4 9.51 -35.67 -32.24
C LEU A 4 10.33 -35.27 -30.99
N LEU A 5 11.63 -35.64 -30.96
CA LEU A 5 12.52 -35.30 -29.88
C LEU A 5 12.78 -33.77 -29.82
N THR A 6 12.96 -33.14 -30.99
CA THR A 6 13.13 -31.68 -31.09
C THR A 6 11.90 -30.93 -30.58
N LEU A 7 10.69 -31.39 -30.94
CA LEU A 7 9.43 -30.78 -30.48
C LEU A 7 9.29 -30.87 -28.95
N ALA A 8 9.61 -32.04 -28.37
CA ALA A 8 9.52 -32.25 -26.94
C ALA A 8 10.49 -31.34 -26.17
N ILE A 9 11.72 -31.16 -26.65
CA ILE A 9 12.71 -30.26 -26.03
C ILE A 9 12.25 -28.80 -26.11
N THR A 10 11.65 -28.38 -27.23
CA THR A 10 11.15 -27.01 -27.39
C THR A 10 10.01 -26.71 -26.41
N ILE A 11 9.08 -27.66 -26.20
CA ILE A 11 7.96 -27.50 -25.25
C ILE A 11 8.47 -27.40 -23.81
N VAL A 12 9.47 -28.22 -23.43
CA VAL A 12 10.05 -28.18 -22.09
C VAL A 12 10.79 -26.86 -21.84
N PHE A 13 11.48 -26.33 -22.86
CA PHE A 13 12.18 -25.04 -22.72
C PHE A 13 11.20 -23.86 -22.57
N PHE A 14 10.06 -23.90 -23.29
CA PHE A 14 9.02 -22.86 -23.16
C PHE A 14 8.32 -22.91 -21.80
N ALA A 15 8.11 -24.08 -21.22
CA ALA A 15 7.50 -24.23 -19.90
C ALA A 15 8.43 -23.74 -18.75
N ALA A 16 9.75 -23.80 -18.96
CA ALA A 16 10.75 -23.37 -17.97
C ALA A 16 10.97 -21.83 -17.94
N THR A 17 10.47 -21.09 -18.93
CA THR A 17 10.67 -19.63 -19.04
C THR A 17 9.44 -18.81 -18.61
N THR A 18 8.44 -19.39 -17.95
CA THR A 18 7.39 -18.58 -17.32
C THR A 18 8.02 -17.81 -16.16
N PRO A 19 8.12 -16.48 -16.24
CA PRO A 19 8.60 -15.70 -15.11
C PRO A 19 7.58 -15.89 -13.98
N PHE A 20 7.99 -16.59 -12.94
CA PHE A 20 7.24 -16.52 -11.68
C PHE A 20 7.30 -15.06 -11.25
N ALA A 21 6.19 -14.35 -11.36
CA ALA A 21 6.05 -13.02 -10.80
C ALA A 21 6.10 -13.19 -9.28
N LEU A 22 7.30 -13.09 -8.72
CA LEU A 22 7.50 -13.13 -7.27
C LEU A 22 6.80 -11.91 -6.67
N ALA A 23 6.00 -12.15 -5.63
CA ALA A 23 5.49 -11.08 -4.81
C ALA A 23 6.67 -10.39 -4.11
N THR A 24 6.59 -9.07 -3.97
CA THR A 24 7.57 -8.29 -3.20
C THR A 24 6.97 -7.93 -1.85
N ASP A 25 7.66 -8.24 -0.77
CA ASP A 25 7.23 -7.97 0.59
C ASP A 25 8.01 -6.78 1.18
N TYR A 26 7.29 -5.86 1.82
CA TYR A 26 7.85 -4.69 2.50
C TYR A 26 7.31 -4.59 3.92
N ASN A 27 8.20 -4.38 4.90
CA ASN A 27 7.77 -4.08 6.26
C ASN A 27 7.21 -2.65 6.32
N ILE A 28 6.04 -2.53 6.93
CA ILE A 28 5.32 -1.27 7.13
C ILE A 28 4.67 -1.25 8.52
N GLU A 29 4.15 -0.10 8.92
CA GLU A 29 3.19 -0.01 10.01
C GLU A 29 1.82 0.35 9.42
N LEU A 30 0.81 -0.51 9.64
CA LEU A 30 -0.56 -0.26 9.21
C LEU A 30 -1.32 0.47 10.32
N VAL A 31 -2.04 1.52 9.95
CA VAL A 31 -2.93 2.23 10.88
C VAL A 31 -4.28 1.52 10.91
N VAL A 32 -4.65 1.00 12.07
CA VAL A 32 -5.89 0.23 12.27
C VAL A 32 -6.76 0.86 13.35
N PRO A 33 -8.10 0.69 13.31
CA PRO A 33 -8.98 1.12 14.38
C PRO A 33 -8.75 0.29 15.65
N ASP A 34 -8.73 0.94 16.81
CA ASP A 34 -8.68 0.31 18.14
C ASP A 34 -9.72 1.01 19.05
N GLY A 35 -10.96 0.62 18.93
CA GLY A 35 -12.11 1.27 19.60
C GLY A 35 -12.38 2.67 19.04
N LYS A 36 -12.27 3.70 19.89
CA LYS A 36 -12.45 5.12 19.50
C LYS A 36 -11.16 5.78 19.00
N LYS A 37 -10.07 5.05 18.93
CA LYS A 37 -8.74 5.55 18.52
C LYS A 37 -8.22 4.70 17.38
N SER A 38 -7.15 5.16 16.75
CA SER A 38 -6.38 4.37 15.81
C SER A 38 -5.03 4.02 16.40
N LYS A 39 -4.45 2.91 15.94
CA LYS A 39 -3.15 2.41 16.37
C LYS A 39 -2.32 1.99 15.18
N GLU A 40 -1.02 2.25 15.24
CA GLU A 40 -0.04 1.69 14.32
C GLU A 40 0.28 0.25 14.75
N THR A 41 0.30 -0.68 13.80
CA THR A 41 0.64 -2.09 14.02
C THR A 41 1.58 -2.57 12.93
N ASP A 42 2.56 -3.39 13.32
CA ASP A 42 3.50 -4.01 12.38
C ASP A 42 2.73 -4.87 11.36
N ALA A 43 3.04 -4.67 10.10
CA ALA A 43 2.42 -5.37 8.98
C ALA A 43 3.41 -5.52 7.81
N VAL A 44 3.09 -6.45 6.91
CA VAL A 44 3.78 -6.63 5.65
C VAL A 44 2.88 -6.15 4.53
N LEU A 45 3.41 -5.27 3.69
CA LEU A 45 2.82 -4.92 2.40
C LEU A 45 3.36 -5.88 1.35
N ARG A 46 2.52 -6.79 0.87
CA ARG A 46 2.84 -7.74 -0.20
C ARG A 46 2.31 -7.23 -1.51
N ILE A 47 3.20 -6.92 -2.44
CA ILE A 47 2.86 -6.47 -3.80
C ILE A 47 2.90 -7.66 -4.74
N ASN A 48 1.74 -8.04 -5.27
CA ASN A 48 1.55 -9.12 -6.23
C ASN A 48 1.52 -8.57 -7.67
N LYS A 49 1.12 -9.42 -8.62
CA LYS A 49 0.99 -9.04 -10.03
C LYS A 49 -0.19 -8.08 -10.28
N GLU A 50 -1.33 -8.28 -9.62
CA GLU A 50 -2.60 -7.59 -9.91
C GLU A 50 -3.18 -6.85 -8.71
N ASP A 51 -2.65 -7.10 -7.51
CA ASP A 51 -3.09 -6.52 -6.26
C ASP A 51 -1.93 -6.31 -5.29
N PHE A 52 -2.20 -5.64 -4.19
CA PHE A 52 -1.39 -5.71 -2.99
C PHE A 52 -2.21 -6.10 -1.77
N GLN A 53 -1.56 -6.67 -0.78
CA GLN A 53 -2.15 -7.13 0.47
C GLN A 53 -1.45 -6.47 1.65
N THR A 54 -2.23 -6.07 2.66
CA THR A 54 -1.70 -5.70 3.98
C THR A 54 -1.88 -6.87 4.92
N ILE A 55 -0.79 -7.47 5.36
CA ILE A 55 -0.76 -8.68 6.19
C ILE A 55 -0.27 -8.30 7.57
N ILE A 56 -1.09 -8.50 8.60
CA ILE A 56 -0.75 -8.12 9.98
C ILE A 56 -0.08 -9.28 10.69
N GLU A 57 1.12 -9.04 11.22
CA GLU A 57 1.90 -10.10 11.88
C GLU A 57 1.28 -10.57 13.20
N LYS A 58 0.68 -9.66 13.97
CA LYS A 58 0.11 -9.97 15.31
C LYS A 58 -1.39 -10.13 15.27
N GLY A 59 -1.89 -11.23 15.84
CA GLY A 59 -3.26 -11.71 15.74
C GLY A 59 -4.40 -10.79 16.15
N LYS A 60 -4.16 -9.78 17.02
CA LYS A 60 -5.24 -8.91 17.55
C LYS A 60 -5.99 -8.09 16.47
N PHE A 61 -5.34 -7.73 15.37
CA PHE A 61 -5.89 -6.85 14.34
C PHE A 61 -6.03 -7.50 12.97
N LYS A 62 -5.93 -8.82 12.87
CA LYS A 62 -5.98 -9.57 11.61
C LYS A 62 -7.24 -9.31 10.77
N GLU A 63 -8.33 -8.95 11.40
CA GLU A 63 -9.57 -8.53 10.74
C GLU A 63 -9.43 -7.27 9.88
N ASN A 64 -8.36 -6.49 10.08
CA ASN A 64 -8.05 -5.29 9.31
C ASN A 64 -7.10 -5.56 8.13
N GLU A 65 -6.72 -6.81 7.88
CA GLU A 65 -6.00 -7.20 6.67
C GLU A 65 -6.87 -6.92 5.45
N LYS A 66 -6.25 -6.37 4.40
CA LYS A 66 -6.97 -5.98 3.18
C LYS A 66 -6.21 -6.35 1.93
N THR A 67 -6.96 -6.57 0.88
CA THR A 67 -6.43 -6.78 -0.47
C THR A 67 -6.98 -5.71 -1.39
N PHE A 68 -6.08 -5.00 -2.08
CA PHE A 68 -6.43 -3.91 -3.00
C PHE A 68 -6.02 -4.28 -4.42
N SER A 69 -6.98 -4.51 -5.32
CA SER A 69 -6.68 -4.62 -6.75
C SER A 69 -6.18 -3.28 -7.28
N PHE A 70 -5.07 -3.26 -8.03
CA PHE A 70 -4.52 -2.03 -8.60
C PHE A 70 -5.54 -1.29 -9.47
N LYS A 71 -6.41 -2.01 -10.19
CA LYS A 71 -7.46 -1.42 -11.03
C LYS A 71 -8.56 -0.72 -10.24
N ALA A 72 -8.77 -1.10 -8.97
CA ALA A 72 -9.79 -0.52 -8.12
C ALA A 72 -9.31 0.73 -7.36
N ILE A 73 -8.01 1.00 -7.34
CA ILE A 73 -7.45 2.13 -6.63
C ILE A 73 -7.84 3.43 -7.33
N LYS A 74 -8.47 4.32 -6.59
CA LYS A 74 -8.89 5.66 -7.04
C LYS A 74 -7.91 6.74 -6.62
N VAL A 75 -7.34 6.57 -5.42
CA VAL A 75 -6.40 7.52 -4.82
C VAL A 75 -5.24 6.76 -4.21
N ALA A 76 -4.03 7.23 -4.46
CA ALA A 76 -2.83 6.82 -3.75
C ALA A 76 -2.02 8.09 -3.45
N ASP A 77 -2.08 8.53 -2.20
CA ASP A 77 -1.43 9.75 -1.74
C ASP A 77 -0.24 9.43 -0.85
N TYR A 78 0.91 9.96 -1.22
CA TYR A 78 2.12 9.90 -0.41
C TYR A 78 2.41 11.25 0.22
N SER A 79 2.84 11.27 1.48
CA SER A 79 3.30 12.50 2.14
C SER A 79 4.44 12.24 3.12
N TYR A 80 5.36 13.21 3.21
CA TYR A 80 6.36 13.26 4.28
C TYR A 80 5.95 14.35 5.27
N SER A 81 5.24 13.96 6.31
CA SER A 81 4.54 14.89 7.20
C SER A 81 4.35 14.30 8.60
N LYS A 82 3.90 15.13 9.55
CA LYS A 82 3.58 14.67 10.92
C LYS A 82 2.34 13.79 10.97
N LYS A 83 1.44 13.90 10.00
CA LYS A 83 0.20 13.13 9.88
C LYS A 83 -0.04 12.76 8.42
N PRO A 84 -0.78 11.68 8.11
CA PRO A 84 -1.17 11.37 6.74
C PRO A 84 -1.89 12.56 6.10
N MET A 85 -1.51 12.89 4.88
CA MET A 85 -2.11 13.96 4.08
C MET A 85 -2.89 13.35 2.93
N LEU A 86 -3.96 14.04 2.51
CA LEU A 86 -4.84 13.62 1.42
C LEU A 86 -4.97 14.73 0.40
N SER A 87 -4.95 14.38 -0.87
CA SER A 87 -5.08 15.33 -1.98
C SER A 87 -6.53 15.73 -2.30
N GLY A 88 -7.50 15.25 -1.53
CA GLY A 88 -8.90 15.65 -1.68
C GLY A 88 -9.58 15.03 -2.91
N GLY A 89 -9.72 13.72 -2.96
CA GLY A 89 -10.42 13.02 -4.04
C GLY A 89 -11.58 12.16 -3.53
N GLY A 90 -12.81 12.47 -3.92
CA GLY A 90 -14.02 11.69 -3.66
C GLY A 90 -14.70 11.98 -2.33
N ALA A 91 -15.85 12.65 -2.36
CA ALA A 91 -16.52 13.23 -1.17
C ALA A 91 -16.93 12.21 -0.09
N ILE A 92 -17.30 10.99 -0.45
CA ILE A 92 -17.83 10.01 0.52
C ILE A 92 -16.71 9.29 1.26
N ALA A 93 -15.69 8.84 0.53
CA ALA A 93 -14.58 8.15 1.12
C ALA A 93 -13.66 9.09 1.92
N THR A 94 -13.58 10.37 1.51
CA THR A 94 -12.87 11.41 2.25
C THR A 94 -13.47 11.62 3.64
N ALA A 95 -14.78 11.60 3.80
CA ALA A 95 -15.42 11.80 5.11
C ALA A 95 -15.12 10.66 6.09
N LEU A 96 -15.14 9.40 5.62
CA LEU A 96 -14.79 8.24 6.44
C LEU A 96 -13.30 8.25 6.79
N LEU A 97 -12.45 8.56 5.82
CA LEU A 97 -11.01 8.61 5.98
C LEU A 97 -10.60 9.76 6.91
N VAL A 98 -11.18 10.94 6.72
CA VAL A 98 -10.97 12.12 7.57
C VAL A 98 -11.38 11.81 9.01
N GLY A 99 -12.57 11.22 9.23
CA GLY A 99 -13.01 10.79 10.55
C GLY A 99 -12.04 9.79 11.19
N PHE A 100 -11.55 8.83 10.42
CA PHE A 100 -10.57 7.85 10.88
C PHE A 100 -9.20 8.47 11.20
N ILE A 101 -8.68 9.35 10.33
CA ILE A 101 -7.39 10.03 10.52
C ILE A 101 -7.44 10.97 11.72
N PHE A 102 -8.55 11.69 11.95
CA PHE A 102 -8.71 12.55 13.12
C PHE A 102 -8.86 11.77 14.43
N ALA A 103 -9.26 10.51 14.38
CA ALA A 103 -9.28 9.63 15.54
C ALA A 103 -7.88 9.20 16.01
N ILE A 104 -6.84 9.39 15.17
CA ILE A 104 -5.45 9.12 15.55
C ILE A 104 -4.95 10.29 16.42
N PRO A 105 -4.34 10.04 17.58
CA PRO A 105 -3.81 11.08 18.44
C PRO A 105 -2.52 11.68 17.87
N PHE A 106 -2.60 12.39 16.73
CA PHE A 106 -1.46 13.05 16.08
C PHE A 106 -0.84 14.18 16.91
N LEU A 107 -1.49 14.61 17.97
CA LEU A 107 -1.02 15.69 18.84
C LEU A 107 0.37 15.43 19.43
N PHE A 108 0.84 14.19 19.42
CA PHE A 108 2.13 13.81 20.00
C PHE A 108 3.21 13.41 18.99
N ILE A 109 2.89 13.39 17.68
CA ILE A 109 3.87 13.05 16.66
C ILE A 109 4.77 14.28 16.40
N LYS A 110 5.96 14.26 16.98
CA LYS A 110 6.95 15.35 16.82
C LYS A 110 7.74 15.26 15.52
N LYS A 111 7.87 14.06 14.95
CA LYS A 111 8.70 13.79 13.76
C LYS A 111 7.82 13.60 12.53
N LYS A 112 8.30 14.04 11.37
CA LYS A 112 7.72 13.71 10.08
C LYS A 112 7.99 12.23 9.77
N ASN A 113 7.01 11.56 9.18
CA ASN A 113 7.08 10.17 8.72
C ASN A 113 6.64 10.10 7.26
N HIS A 114 6.99 8.99 6.60
CA HIS A 114 6.53 8.67 5.27
C HIS A 114 5.16 7.99 5.37
N TRP A 115 4.13 8.63 4.84
CA TRP A 115 2.77 8.11 4.85
C TRP A 115 2.33 7.76 3.43
N LEU A 116 1.67 6.63 3.27
CA LEU A 116 0.99 6.24 2.06
C LEU A 116 -0.47 5.93 2.41
N THR A 117 -1.38 6.64 1.76
CA THR A 117 -2.82 6.38 1.88
C THR A 117 -3.33 5.89 0.55
N VAL A 118 -3.94 4.71 0.53
CA VAL A 118 -4.56 4.14 -0.66
C VAL A 118 -6.05 3.99 -0.41
N GLN A 119 -6.84 4.32 -1.44
CA GLN A 119 -8.29 4.31 -1.38
C GLN A 119 -8.91 3.74 -2.64
N THR A 120 -9.91 2.89 -2.47
CA THR A 120 -10.88 2.45 -3.48
C THR A 120 -12.23 3.16 -3.27
N GLU A 121 -13.30 2.71 -3.90
CA GLU A 121 -14.66 3.23 -3.63
C GLU A 121 -15.16 2.91 -2.22
N ASN A 122 -14.80 1.73 -1.69
CA ASN A 122 -15.38 1.22 -0.45
C ASN A 122 -14.37 1.04 0.68
N GLU A 123 -13.08 1.06 0.38
CA GLU A 123 -12.03 0.72 1.33
C GLU A 123 -10.86 1.69 1.24
N PHE A 124 -10.15 1.80 2.34
CA PHE A 124 -8.89 2.52 2.39
C PHE A 124 -7.88 1.82 3.31
N ALA A 125 -6.61 2.14 3.12
CA ALA A 125 -5.53 1.80 4.03
C ALA A 125 -4.61 3.01 4.23
N VAL A 126 -4.20 3.23 5.46
CA VAL A 126 -3.19 4.23 5.83
C VAL A 126 -1.98 3.48 6.33
N MET A 127 -0.85 3.68 5.68
CA MET A 127 0.40 2.98 5.94
C MET A 127 1.48 3.99 6.27
N LYS A 128 2.23 3.71 7.32
CA LYS A 128 3.48 4.40 7.62
C LYS A 128 4.61 3.56 7.06
N LEU A 129 5.40 4.16 6.20
CA LEU A 129 6.48 3.51 5.48
C LEU A 129 7.81 3.78 6.19
N ASP A 130 8.71 2.80 6.13
CA ASP A 130 10.08 3.00 6.62
C ASP A 130 10.87 3.89 5.66
N GLY A 131 11.79 4.70 6.22
CA GLY A 131 12.66 5.59 5.43
C GLY A 131 13.59 4.87 4.46
N SER A 132 13.84 3.57 4.68
CA SER A 132 14.68 2.74 3.81
C SER A 132 13.92 2.17 2.61
N ASN A 133 12.60 1.97 2.69
CA ASN A 133 11.83 1.23 1.69
C ASN A 133 10.75 2.06 0.96
N TYR A 134 10.37 3.26 1.45
CA TYR A 134 9.25 4.02 0.88
C TYR A 134 9.39 4.28 -0.62
N ARG A 135 10.60 4.57 -1.12
CA ARG A 135 10.84 4.82 -2.55
C ARG A 135 10.61 3.57 -3.40
N ALA A 136 11.05 2.41 -2.90
CA ALA A 136 10.86 1.13 -3.57
C ALA A 136 9.36 0.78 -3.65
N ILE A 137 8.62 0.97 -2.55
CA ILE A 137 7.16 0.76 -2.50
C ILE A 137 6.45 1.65 -3.52
N ILE A 138 6.77 2.96 -3.56
CA ILE A 138 6.15 3.90 -4.50
C ILE A 138 6.46 3.46 -5.94
N ALA A 139 7.73 3.18 -6.26
CA ALA A 139 8.13 2.75 -7.59
C ALA A 139 7.43 1.45 -8.02
N ASP A 140 7.32 0.46 -7.13
CA ASP A 140 6.61 -0.78 -7.42
C ASP A 140 5.13 -0.55 -7.71
N LEU A 141 4.44 0.28 -6.92
CA LEU A 141 3.05 0.64 -7.18
C LEU A 141 2.88 1.36 -8.53
N GLU A 142 3.78 2.27 -8.87
CA GLU A 142 3.75 2.99 -10.14
C GLU A 142 4.00 2.05 -11.33
N THR A 143 4.87 1.04 -11.21
CA THR A 143 5.06 0.01 -12.25
C THR A 143 3.80 -0.84 -12.47
N LYS A 144 2.91 -0.93 -11.47
CA LYS A 144 1.59 -1.59 -11.56
C LYS A 144 0.50 -0.66 -12.09
N GLY A 145 0.84 0.57 -12.47
CA GLY A 145 -0.10 1.56 -13.03
C GLY A 145 -0.85 2.39 -11.97
N VAL A 146 -0.50 2.26 -10.70
CA VAL A 146 -1.05 3.11 -9.63
C VAL A 146 -0.36 4.47 -9.68
N LYS A 147 -1.14 5.55 -9.84
CA LYS A 147 -0.61 6.92 -9.82
C LYS A 147 -0.48 7.37 -8.36
N VAL A 148 0.75 7.41 -7.85
CA VAL A 148 1.01 7.92 -6.50
C VAL A 148 1.24 9.42 -6.57
N LYS A 149 0.42 10.19 -5.85
CA LYS A 149 0.50 11.65 -5.78
C LYS A 149 1.22 12.07 -4.51
N GLU A 150 2.26 12.86 -4.64
CA GLU A 150 2.90 13.50 -3.48
C GLU A 150 2.07 14.68 -2.99
N VAL A 151 1.68 14.63 -1.72
CA VAL A 151 0.95 15.70 -1.02
C VAL A 151 1.90 16.36 -0.04
N LYS A 152 2.13 17.66 -0.22
CA LYS A 152 3.00 18.46 0.65
C LYS A 152 2.20 19.11 1.76
N GLU A 153 2.78 19.14 2.96
CA GLU A 153 2.26 19.93 4.07
C GLU A 153 2.37 21.42 3.68
N GLU A 154 1.24 22.13 3.62
CA GLU A 154 1.28 23.59 3.47
C GLU A 154 1.99 24.15 4.71
N GLU A 155 3.12 24.83 4.50
CA GLU A 155 3.76 25.56 5.58
C GLU A 155 2.82 26.69 5.99
N ASP A 156 2.28 26.60 7.21
CA ASP A 156 1.57 27.70 7.82
C ASP A 156 2.46 28.95 7.75
N LYS A 157 2.18 29.82 6.79
CA LYS A 157 2.79 31.15 6.76
C LYS A 157 2.32 31.89 8.02
N LYS A 158 3.19 31.88 9.03
CA LYS A 158 3.08 32.79 10.17
C LYS A 158 3.30 34.23 9.72
#